data_9e9e36243747027bb08f59bdd4e00930
#
_entry.id   9e9e36243747027bb08f59bdd4e00930
#
_cell.length_a   1.000
_cell.length_b   1.000
_cell.length_c   1.000
_cell.angle_alpha   90.00
_cell.angle_beta   90.00
_cell.angle_gamma   90.00
#
_symmetry.space_group_name_H-M   'P 1'
#
loop_
_entity.id
_entity.type
_entity.pdbx_description
1 polymer ?
#
loop_
_entity_poly.entity_id
_entity_poly.type
_entity_poly.pdbx_seq_one_letter_code
_entity_poly.pdbx_strand_id
1 'polypeptide(L)'
;MIPPRDAKCFKVKAGQFFRIENVEGPQVGDLNLFNSDNLDEKFYSGKTRALHGTHISTGDQMWSCFPYLRPLATITKDTLDWYGIDDDGGSVHDVIGTRCDPYTAKLLAGNDYQYCCHSNLIRALVNEKGIKADEAEKFIHDVLNVFMCTGFTKDTHQYFMKASPTKPGDFIEFFAEINLLGVLSSCPGGDCGSEHSSDKVKCYPLKVTIFSTDKENLKGWSSPSVSTYNRKHGL
;
A
#
# COMPACT_ATOMS: atom_id res chain seq x y z
N MET A 1 -14.28 -1.21 7.56
CA MET A 1 -13.28 -1.25 8.66
C MET A 1 -12.36 -2.44 8.47
N ILE A 2 -11.06 -2.20 8.56
CA ILE A 2 -9.99 -3.21 8.60
C ILE A 2 -9.63 -3.37 10.08
N PRO A 3 -9.82 -4.54 10.69
CA PRO A 3 -9.49 -4.73 12.11
C PRO A 3 -7.98 -4.60 12.36
N PRO A 4 -7.55 -4.27 13.58
CA PRO A 4 -6.14 -4.33 13.96
C PRO A 4 -5.55 -5.73 13.71
N ARG A 5 -4.31 -5.81 13.23
CA ARG A 5 -3.57 -7.06 12.95
C ARG A 5 -4.27 -8.00 11.97
N ASP A 6 -5.10 -7.46 11.11
CA ASP A 6 -5.84 -8.23 10.10
C ASP A 6 -5.85 -7.48 8.75
N ALA A 7 -6.35 -8.12 7.71
CA ALA A 7 -6.50 -7.53 6.39
C ALA A 7 -7.88 -7.80 5.79
N LYS A 8 -8.31 -6.90 4.92
CA LYS A 8 -9.52 -7.11 4.10
C LYS A 8 -9.32 -6.67 2.67
N CYS A 9 -10.02 -7.34 1.77
CA CYS A 9 -10.18 -6.91 0.39
C CYS A 9 -11.27 -5.86 0.25
N PHE A 10 -11.10 -4.98 -0.75
CA PHE A 10 -12.12 -4.05 -1.20
C PHE A 10 -12.03 -3.86 -2.71
N LYS A 11 -13.15 -3.59 -3.36
CA LYS A 11 -13.24 -3.39 -4.82
C LYS A 11 -13.59 -1.97 -5.14
N VAL A 12 -12.86 -1.37 -6.09
CA VAL A 12 -13.09 -0.01 -6.56
C VAL A 12 -13.24 -0.04 -8.09
N LYS A 13 -14.31 0.53 -8.60
CA LYS A 13 -14.49 0.64 -10.06
C LYS A 13 -13.64 1.79 -10.61
N ALA A 14 -13.18 1.64 -11.84
CA ALA A 14 -12.55 2.72 -12.59
C ALA A 14 -13.40 4.00 -12.52
N GLY A 15 -12.77 5.14 -12.22
CA GLY A 15 -13.46 6.42 -12.03
C GLY A 15 -14.07 6.64 -10.65
N GLN A 16 -13.94 5.70 -9.72
CA GLN A 16 -14.30 5.90 -8.31
C GLN A 16 -13.09 6.32 -7.49
N PHE A 17 -13.37 6.82 -6.31
CA PHE A 17 -12.37 7.14 -5.30
C PHE A 17 -12.39 6.13 -4.16
N PHE A 18 -11.24 5.92 -3.54
CA PHE A 18 -11.16 5.26 -2.25
C PHE A 18 -10.24 6.04 -1.31
N ARG A 19 -10.59 6.04 -0.03
CA ARG A 19 -9.87 6.74 1.02
C ARG A 19 -9.50 5.76 2.11
N ILE A 20 -8.26 5.80 2.56
CA ILE A 20 -7.77 5.07 3.72
C ILE A 20 -7.58 6.09 4.84
N GLU A 21 -8.17 5.83 6.01
CA GLU A 21 -8.27 6.78 7.12
C GLU A 21 -7.85 6.12 8.45
N ASN A 22 -7.08 6.85 9.24
CA ASN A 22 -6.82 6.57 10.65
C ASN A 22 -8.00 7.07 11.50
N VAL A 23 -8.68 6.18 12.22
CA VAL A 23 -9.93 6.51 12.93
C VAL A 23 -9.78 6.65 14.44
N GLU A 24 -8.85 5.92 15.05
CA GLU A 24 -8.73 5.86 16.52
C GLU A 24 -7.33 6.26 17.04
N GLY A 25 -6.31 6.19 16.18
CA GLY A 25 -4.92 6.49 16.55
C GLY A 25 -3.97 6.23 15.42
N PRO A 26 -2.68 6.50 15.59
CA PRO A 26 -1.68 6.29 14.55
C PRO A 26 -1.57 4.80 14.22
N GLN A 27 -1.77 4.46 12.95
CA GLN A 27 -1.75 3.08 12.46
C GLN A 27 -1.17 3.04 11.04
N VAL A 28 -0.15 2.24 10.86
CA VAL A 28 0.41 1.94 9.53
C VAL A 28 -0.42 0.86 8.84
N GLY A 29 -0.59 0.99 7.52
CA GLY A 29 -1.25 0.01 6.69
C GLY A 29 -0.40 -0.42 5.50
N ASP A 30 -0.42 -1.71 5.18
CA ASP A 30 0.25 -2.27 4.02
C ASP A 30 -0.76 -2.54 2.92
N LEU A 31 -0.66 -1.77 1.83
CA LEU A 31 -1.60 -1.82 0.71
C LEU A 31 -1.01 -2.57 -0.48
N ASN A 32 -1.67 -3.66 -0.90
CA ASN A 32 -1.54 -4.24 -2.21
C ASN A 32 -2.68 -3.78 -3.13
N LEU A 33 -2.36 -3.44 -4.39
CA LEU A 33 -3.34 -3.13 -5.44
C LEU A 33 -3.17 -4.04 -6.64
N PHE A 34 -4.29 -4.52 -7.15
CA PHE A 34 -4.39 -5.37 -8.34
C PHE A 34 -5.41 -4.80 -9.31
N ASN A 35 -5.25 -5.08 -10.59
CA ASN A 35 -6.38 -5.07 -11.51
C ASN A 35 -7.39 -6.16 -11.07
N SER A 36 -8.66 -5.78 -10.82
CA SER A 36 -9.68 -6.72 -10.33
C SER A 36 -9.98 -7.86 -11.29
N ASP A 37 -9.74 -7.63 -12.59
CA ASP A 37 -10.04 -8.56 -13.67
C ASP A 37 -8.83 -9.44 -14.02
N ASN A 38 -7.62 -9.06 -13.55
CA ASN A 38 -6.37 -9.80 -13.78
C ASN A 38 -5.34 -9.53 -12.69
N LEU A 39 -5.18 -10.45 -11.74
CA LEU A 39 -4.26 -10.31 -10.61
C LEU A 39 -2.77 -10.27 -10.98
N ASP A 40 -2.39 -10.68 -12.20
CA ASP A 40 -1.01 -10.55 -12.68
C ASP A 40 -0.64 -9.09 -12.94
N GLU A 41 -1.62 -8.22 -13.20
CA GLU A 41 -1.43 -6.79 -13.23
C GLU A 41 -1.58 -6.21 -11.83
N LYS A 42 -0.46 -5.93 -11.18
CA LYS A 42 -0.38 -5.52 -9.79
C LYS A 42 0.58 -4.36 -9.58
N PHE A 43 0.45 -3.69 -8.46
CA PHE A 43 1.30 -2.56 -8.08
C PHE A 43 2.77 -2.95 -8.08
N TYR A 44 3.59 -2.06 -8.62
CA TYR A 44 5.05 -2.20 -8.69
C TYR A 44 5.73 -1.02 -8.00
N SER A 45 6.11 -1.20 -6.74
CA SER A 45 6.78 -0.20 -5.91
C SER A 45 8.06 0.33 -6.56
N GLY A 46 8.87 -0.56 -7.16
CA GLY A 46 10.12 -0.20 -7.81
C GLY A 46 9.95 0.77 -8.99
N LYS A 47 8.91 0.61 -9.82
CA LYS A 47 8.63 1.53 -10.92
C LYS A 47 8.00 2.84 -10.41
N THR A 48 7.11 2.77 -9.45
CA THR A 48 6.51 3.94 -8.80
C THR A 48 7.60 4.82 -8.19
N ARG A 49 8.53 4.20 -7.44
CA ARG A 49 9.70 4.91 -6.87
C ARG A 49 10.57 5.57 -7.92
N ALA A 50 10.81 4.90 -9.04
CA ALA A 50 11.64 5.44 -10.11
C ALA A 50 11.02 6.65 -10.81
N LEU A 51 9.68 6.76 -10.79
CA LEU A 51 8.93 7.83 -11.45
C LEU A 51 8.59 9.00 -10.52
N HIS A 52 8.36 8.74 -9.22
CA HIS A 52 7.87 9.73 -8.27
C HIS A 52 8.79 9.97 -7.07
N GLY A 53 9.56 8.98 -6.63
CA GLY A 53 10.41 9.09 -5.45
C GLY A 53 10.14 7.98 -4.43
N THR A 54 10.82 8.07 -3.29
CA THR A 54 10.79 7.05 -2.24
C THR A 54 9.52 7.08 -1.38
N HIS A 55 8.87 8.23 -1.34
CA HIS A 55 7.59 8.47 -0.66
C HIS A 55 6.68 9.18 -1.65
N ILE A 56 5.41 8.83 -1.64
CA ILE A 56 4.43 9.34 -2.60
C ILE A 56 3.28 10.06 -1.89
N SER A 57 2.80 11.14 -2.50
CA SER A 57 1.75 11.99 -1.96
C SER A 57 0.84 12.53 -3.07
N THR A 58 0.09 13.58 -2.80
CA THR A 58 -0.89 14.18 -3.72
C THR A 58 -0.29 14.45 -5.11
N GLY A 59 -0.92 13.92 -6.13
CA GLY A 59 -0.50 14.02 -7.55
C GLY A 59 0.29 12.81 -8.06
N ASP A 60 0.88 12.01 -7.17
CA ASP A 60 1.65 10.84 -7.57
C ASP A 60 0.75 9.66 -7.96
N GLN A 61 1.29 8.75 -8.75
CA GLN A 61 0.59 7.59 -9.31
C GLN A 61 1.22 6.28 -8.86
N MET A 62 0.37 5.32 -8.55
CA MET A 62 0.75 3.94 -8.30
C MET A 62 0.77 3.16 -9.61
N TRP A 63 1.94 2.75 -10.07
CA TRP A 63 2.14 2.10 -11.37
C TRP A 63 2.04 0.58 -11.28
N SER A 64 1.49 -0.04 -12.33
CA SER A 64 1.44 -1.50 -12.46
C SER A 64 2.75 -2.10 -12.96
N CYS A 65 2.92 -3.42 -12.73
CA CYS A 65 4.08 -4.18 -13.15
C CYS A 65 4.13 -4.41 -14.66
N PHE A 66 5.29 -4.87 -15.13
CA PHE A 66 5.41 -5.36 -16.50
C PHE A 66 4.52 -6.60 -16.72
N PRO A 67 3.97 -6.76 -17.91
CA PRO A 67 4.16 -5.94 -19.12
C PRO A 67 3.14 -4.81 -19.29
N TYR A 68 2.30 -4.55 -18.29
CA TYR A 68 1.17 -3.62 -18.40
C TYR A 68 1.62 -2.17 -18.33
N LEU A 69 2.37 -1.81 -17.30
CA LEU A 69 2.98 -0.50 -17.05
C LEU A 69 2.04 0.67 -17.35
N ARG A 70 1.02 0.81 -16.52
CA ARG A 70 0.08 1.94 -16.52
C ARG A 70 -0.27 2.34 -15.08
N PRO A 71 -0.80 3.54 -14.84
CA PRO A 71 -1.32 3.91 -13.54
C PRO A 71 -2.49 3.00 -13.13
N LEU A 72 -2.42 2.49 -11.89
CA LEU A 72 -3.53 1.79 -11.23
C LEU A 72 -4.42 2.79 -10.50
N ALA A 73 -3.78 3.71 -9.78
CA ALA A 73 -4.44 4.76 -9.01
C ALA A 73 -3.59 6.02 -8.97
N THR A 74 -4.26 7.18 -8.85
CA THR A 74 -3.64 8.49 -8.64
C THR A 74 -4.02 8.99 -7.25
N ILE A 75 -3.06 9.47 -6.45
CA ILE A 75 -3.30 10.08 -5.15
C ILE A 75 -3.91 11.46 -5.38
N THR A 76 -5.14 11.68 -4.92
CA THR A 76 -5.89 12.92 -5.12
C THR A 76 -5.84 13.85 -3.91
N LYS A 77 -5.62 13.28 -2.73
CA LYS A 77 -5.50 14.05 -1.49
C LYS A 77 -4.74 13.26 -0.43
N ASP A 78 -3.89 13.96 0.28
CA ASP A 78 -3.12 13.45 1.41
C ASP A 78 -3.15 14.51 2.52
N THR A 79 -3.63 14.16 3.70
CA THR A 79 -3.65 15.09 4.84
C THR A 79 -2.28 15.25 5.49
N LEU A 80 -1.29 14.45 5.06
CA LEU A 80 0.09 14.48 5.56
C LEU A 80 1.08 15.09 4.55
N ASP A 81 0.61 15.63 3.43
CA ASP A 81 1.48 16.27 2.43
C ASP A 81 2.31 17.43 3.01
N TRP A 82 1.84 18.04 4.11
CA TRP A 82 2.56 19.07 4.88
C TRP A 82 3.82 18.55 5.58
N TYR A 83 3.91 17.22 5.84
CA TYR A 83 5.02 16.65 6.61
C TYR A 83 6.35 16.77 5.87
N GLY A 84 6.34 16.54 4.56
CA GLY A 84 7.53 16.66 3.73
C GLY A 84 8.64 15.68 4.16
N ILE A 85 9.87 16.18 4.21
CA ILE A 85 11.05 15.47 4.73
C ILE A 85 11.47 16.15 6.02
N ASP A 86 11.50 15.40 7.11
CA ASP A 86 11.87 15.93 8.42
C ASP A 86 13.40 16.02 8.63
N ASP A 87 13.82 16.53 9.80
CA ASP A 87 15.23 16.76 10.11
C ASP A 87 16.10 15.49 10.09
N ASP A 88 15.49 14.32 10.33
CA ASP A 88 16.16 13.02 10.28
C ASP A 88 16.20 12.44 8.86
N GLY A 89 15.49 13.03 7.92
CA GLY A 89 15.32 12.54 6.55
C GLY A 89 14.13 11.57 6.39
N GLY A 90 13.21 11.54 7.35
CA GLY A 90 12.00 10.74 7.31
C GLY A 90 10.86 11.42 6.54
N SER A 91 10.06 10.63 5.84
CA SER A 91 8.84 11.04 5.17
C SER A 91 7.78 9.95 5.25
N VAL A 92 6.55 10.24 4.82
CA VAL A 92 5.42 9.30 4.93
C VAL A 92 5.02 8.70 3.58
N HIS A 93 4.28 7.59 3.63
CA HIS A 93 3.78 6.84 2.46
C HIS A 93 4.90 6.21 1.64
N ASP A 94 5.66 5.36 2.31
CA ASP A 94 6.86 4.69 1.82
C ASP A 94 6.57 3.66 0.70
N VAL A 95 7.35 3.73 -0.37
CA VAL A 95 7.43 2.73 -1.46
C VAL A 95 8.83 2.11 -1.59
N ILE A 96 9.64 2.19 -0.53
CA ILE A 96 11.00 1.63 -0.44
C ILE A 96 10.97 0.31 0.31
N GLY A 97 10.28 0.32 1.46
CA GLY A 97 10.18 -0.80 2.36
C GLY A 97 9.36 -1.95 1.77
N THR A 98 9.19 -2.93 2.59
CA THR A 98 8.34 -4.09 2.30
C THR A 98 7.38 -4.29 3.47
N ARG A 99 6.63 -5.33 3.42
CA ARG A 99 5.73 -5.77 4.49
C ARG A 99 6.47 -6.64 5.49
N CYS A 100 6.07 -6.63 6.75
CA CYS A 100 6.51 -7.62 7.72
C CYS A 100 6.02 -9.02 7.31
N ASP A 101 6.84 -10.05 7.53
CA ASP A 101 6.62 -11.42 7.06
C ASP A 101 7.10 -12.47 8.08
N PRO A 102 6.56 -13.71 8.04
CA PRO A 102 6.91 -14.75 8.98
C PRO A 102 8.30 -15.34 8.72
N TYR A 103 8.84 -15.24 7.51
CA TYR A 103 10.16 -15.77 7.16
C TYR A 103 11.25 -14.95 7.86
N THR A 104 11.18 -13.62 7.73
CA THR A 104 12.10 -12.70 8.42
C THR A 104 11.91 -12.77 9.93
N ALA A 105 10.68 -12.84 10.43
CA ALA A 105 10.42 -13.01 11.86
C ALA A 105 11.04 -14.31 12.42
N LYS A 106 10.97 -15.41 11.65
CA LYS A 106 11.64 -16.67 12.02
C LYS A 106 13.14 -16.53 12.04
N LEU A 107 13.72 -15.88 11.02
CA LEU A 107 15.17 -15.67 10.89
C LEU A 107 15.73 -14.81 12.02
N LEU A 108 15.07 -13.71 12.36
CA LEU A 108 15.56 -12.71 13.32
C LEU A 108 15.20 -13.03 14.77
N ALA A 109 14.02 -13.56 15.01
CA ALA A 109 13.48 -13.77 16.37
C ALA A 109 13.16 -15.23 16.71
N GLY A 110 13.30 -16.15 15.76
CA GLY A 110 13.05 -17.58 15.96
C GLY A 110 11.58 -17.97 16.17
N ASN A 111 10.63 -17.05 15.92
CA ASN A 111 9.21 -17.28 16.11
C ASN A 111 8.43 -17.36 14.79
N ASP A 112 7.27 -18.00 14.82
CA ASP A 112 6.36 -18.18 13.68
C ASP A 112 5.14 -17.26 13.81
N TYR A 113 5.35 -15.94 13.88
CA TYR A 113 4.27 -14.98 14.03
C TYR A 113 3.44 -14.86 12.75
N GLN A 114 2.22 -15.40 12.78
CA GLN A 114 1.34 -15.56 11.61
C GLN A 114 0.39 -14.37 11.36
N TYR A 115 0.43 -13.33 12.21
CA TYR A 115 -0.41 -12.13 12.06
C TYR A 115 0.34 -10.93 11.50
N CYS A 116 1.51 -11.16 10.89
CA CYS A 116 2.24 -10.17 10.12
C CYS A 116 1.48 -9.79 8.82
N CYS A 117 1.82 -8.66 8.24
CA CYS A 117 1.11 -8.14 7.06
C CYS A 117 1.15 -9.11 5.88
N HIS A 118 2.26 -9.78 5.62
CA HIS A 118 2.35 -10.79 4.55
C HIS A 118 1.27 -11.87 4.69
N SER A 119 1.18 -12.51 5.86
CA SER A 119 0.18 -13.55 6.10
C SER A 119 -1.25 -13.00 6.14
N ASN A 120 -1.45 -11.78 6.65
CA ASN A 120 -2.75 -11.10 6.62
C ASN A 120 -3.26 -10.89 5.19
N LEU A 121 -2.40 -10.36 4.32
CA LEU A 121 -2.70 -10.13 2.90
C LEU A 121 -3.05 -11.45 2.18
N ILE A 122 -2.29 -12.52 2.44
CA ILE A 122 -2.58 -13.86 1.89
C ILE A 122 -3.96 -14.33 2.34
N ARG A 123 -4.24 -14.31 3.65
CA ARG A 123 -5.54 -14.75 4.19
C ARG A 123 -6.72 -13.96 3.60
N ALA A 124 -6.56 -12.64 3.46
CA ALA A 124 -7.59 -11.82 2.86
C ALA A 124 -7.85 -12.20 1.39
N LEU A 125 -6.79 -12.45 0.62
CA LEU A 125 -6.90 -12.84 -0.79
C LEU A 125 -7.49 -14.25 -0.94
N VAL A 126 -7.10 -15.22 -0.09
CA VAL A 126 -7.69 -16.57 -0.01
C VAL A 126 -9.20 -16.46 0.22
N ASN A 127 -9.62 -15.67 1.20
CA ASN A 127 -11.03 -15.49 1.54
C ASN A 127 -11.84 -14.80 0.42
N GLU A 128 -11.25 -13.84 -0.29
CA GLU A 128 -11.90 -13.11 -1.38
C GLU A 128 -12.02 -13.92 -2.66
N LYS A 129 -10.99 -14.71 -2.99
CA LYS A 129 -10.90 -15.42 -4.28
C LYS A 129 -11.20 -16.91 -4.19
N GLY A 130 -11.24 -17.51 -3.00
CA GLY A 130 -11.43 -18.96 -2.83
C GLY A 130 -10.27 -19.81 -3.34
N ILE A 131 -9.07 -19.24 -3.43
CA ILE A 131 -7.84 -19.92 -3.90
C ILE A 131 -7.03 -20.47 -2.71
N LYS A 132 -6.07 -21.33 -2.97
CA LYS A 132 -5.19 -21.86 -1.93
C LYS A 132 -4.16 -20.82 -1.46
N ALA A 133 -3.62 -20.98 -0.26
CA ALA A 133 -2.65 -20.04 0.32
C ALA A 133 -1.36 -19.92 -0.50
N ASP A 134 -0.84 -21.05 -1.01
CA ASP A 134 0.36 -21.10 -1.86
C ASP A 134 0.16 -20.43 -3.23
N GLU A 135 -1.07 -20.42 -3.72
CA GLU A 135 -1.45 -19.68 -4.92
C GLU A 135 -1.60 -18.18 -4.62
N ALA A 136 -2.30 -17.82 -3.53
CA ALA A 136 -2.47 -16.43 -3.11
C ALA A 136 -1.13 -15.74 -2.83
N GLU A 137 -0.17 -16.45 -2.22
CA GLU A 137 1.15 -15.93 -1.90
C GLU A 137 1.92 -15.43 -3.14
N LYS A 138 1.76 -16.06 -4.30
CA LYS A 138 2.41 -15.66 -5.55
C LYS A 138 1.94 -14.29 -6.07
N PHE A 139 0.75 -13.88 -5.67
CA PHE A 139 0.21 -12.56 -6.03
C PHE A 139 0.66 -11.47 -5.08
N ILE A 140 0.94 -11.79 -3.80
CA ILE A 140 1.37 -10.79 -2.82
C ILE A 140 2.71 -10.18 -3.24
N HIS A 141 2.75 -8.87 -3.29
CA HIS A 141 3.86 -8.07 -3.80
C HIS A 141 4.26 -6.98 -2.80
N ASP A 142 5.32 -6.22 -3.11
CA ASP A 142 5.72 -5.08 -2.30
C ASP A 142 4.59 -4.07 -2.21
N VAL A 143 4.44 -3.48 -1.04
CA VAL A 143 3.28 -2.68 -0.65
C VAL A 143 3.56 -1.18 -0.83
N LEU A 144 2.48 -0.37 -0.87
CA LEU A 144 2.56 0.98 -0.35
C LEU A 144 2.38 0.90 1.17
N ASN A 145 3.39 1.33 1.92
CA ASN A 145 3.33 1.45 3.37
C ASN A 145 2.59 2.75 3.74
N VAL A 146 1.29 2.67 3.80
CA VAL A 146 0.41 3.82 4.06
C VAL A 146 0.61 4.31 5.49
N PHE A 147 0.86 5.62 5.66
CA PHE A 147 1.13 6.29 6.94
C PHE A 147 2.45 5.91 7.62
N MET A 148 3.28 5.08 7.02
CA MET A 148 4.56 4.71 7.58
C MET A 148 5.56 5.83 7.37
N CYS A 149 6.25 6.23 8.45
CA CYS A 149 7.33 7.23 8.39
C CYS A 149 8.68 6.53 8.33
N THR A 150 9.40 6.73 7.24
CA THR A 150 10.69 6.08 6.97
C THR A 150 11.67 7.03 6.32
N GLY A 151 12.95 6.64 6.31
CA GLY A 151 13.99 7.40 5.66
C GLY A 151 15.32 6.65 5.62
N PHE A 152 16.37 7.39 5.27
CA PHE A 152 17.74 6.90 5.29
C PHE A 152 18.62 7.78 6.17
N THR A 153 19.41 7.17 7.05
CA THR A 153 20.38 7.91 7.88
C THR A 153 21.36 8.67 6.99
N LYS A 154 21.69 9.90 7.41
CA LYS A 154 22.56 10.81 6.61
C LYS A 154 24.01 10.31 6.49
N ASP A 155 24.49 9.60 7.50
CA ASP A 155 25.89 9.14 7.61
C ASP A 155 26.12 7.77 6.97
N THR A 156 25.19 6.83 7.16
CA THR A 156 25.36 5.44 6.73
C THR A 156 24.39 4.99 5.64
N HIS A 157 23.43 5.84 5.25
CA HIS A 157 22.35 5.50 4.31
C HIS A 157 21.53 4.26 4.73
N GLN A 158 21.49 3.98 6.04
CA GLN A 158 20.72 2.88 6.56
C GLN A 158 19.23 3.24 6.56
N TYR A 159 18.39 2.36 6.05
CA TYR A 159 16.95 2.49 6.12
C TYR A 159 16.48 2.45 7.58
N PHE A 160 15.64 3.39 7.95
CA PHE A 160 15.04 3.45 9.29
C PHE A 160 13.53 3.68 9.22
N MET A 161 12.88 3.35 10.31
CA MET A 161 11.46 3.66 10.55
C MET A 161 11.34 4.42 11.87
N LYS A 162 10.31 5.23 11.95
CA LYS A 162 9.91 5.91 13.20
C LYS A 162 8.40 6.01 13.31
N ALA A 163 7.91 6.41 14.48
CA ALA A 163 6.49 6.53 14.74
C ALA A 163 5.77 7.34 13.67
N SER A 164 4.68 6.82 13.18
CA SER A 164 3.80 7.51 12.23
C SER A 164 3.30 8.83 12.83
N PRO A 165 3.38 9.96 12.10
CA PRO A 165 2.91 11.25 12.58
C PRO A 165 1.38 11.41 12.55
N THR A 166 0.65 10.37 12.11
CA THR A 166 -0.79 10.44 11.90
C THR A 166 -1.59 10.60 13.19
N LYS A 167 -2.75 11.20 13.04
CA LYS A 167 -3.78 11.40 14.08
C LYS A 167 -5.11 10.85 13.60
N PRO A 168 -6.06 10.62 14.52
CA PRO A 168 -7.43 10.29 14.12
C PRO A 168 -8.00 11.34 13.15
N GLY A 169 -8.55 10.87 12.02
CA GLY A 169 -9.08 11.70 10.94
C GLY A 169 -8.09 11.97 9.80
N ASP A 170 -6.80 11.66 9.96
CA ASP A 170 -5.85 11.71 8.84
C ASP A 170 -6.15 10.64 7.82
N PHE A 171 -6.00 10.99 6.55
CA PHE A 171 -6.30 10.09 5.44
C PHE A 171 -5.45 10.36 4.20
N ILE A 172 -5.35 9.34 3.37
CA ILE A 172 -4.89 9.41 1.99
C ILE A 172 -6.00 8.92 1.06
N GLU A 173 -6.21 9.63 -0.05
CA GLU A 173 -7.29 9.41 -1.00
C GLU A 173 -6.75 9.15 -2.39
N PHE A 174 -7.36 8.22 -3.07
CA PHE A 174 -6.95 7.75 -4.38
C PHE A 174 -8.11 7.78 -5.37
N PHE A 175 -7.82 8.15 -6.60
CA PHE A 175 -8.69 7.94 -7.76
C PHE A 175 -8.29 6.63 -8.46
N ALA A 176 -9.24 5.74 -8.70
CA ALA A 176 -9.01 4.47 -9.38
C ALA A 176 -8.96 4.67 -10.91
N GLU A 177 -7.79 4.50 -11.49
CA GLU A 177 -7.59 4.64 -12.94
C GLU A 177 -8.13 3.44 -13.72
N ILE A 178 -8.20 2.28 -13.09
CA ILE A 178 -8.78 1.04 -13.62
C ILE A 178 -9.65 0.38 -12.56
N ASN A 179 -10.35 -0.72 -12.90
CA ASN A 179 -11.01 -1.54 -11.90
C ASN A 179 -9.99 -2.17 -10.95
N LEU A 180 -10.11 -1.93 -9.65
CA LEU A 180 -9.15 -2.35 -8.65
C LEU A 180 -9.70 -3.38 -7.67
N LEU A 181 -8.86 -4.33 -7.30
CA LEU A 181 -8.93 -5.08 -6.06
C LEU A 181 -7.82 -4.56 -5.14
N GLY A 182 -8.19 -3.89 -4.05
CA GLY A 182 -7.28 -3.51 -2.99
C GLY A 182 -7.30 -4.55 -1.87
N VAL A 183 -6.13 -4.81 -1.30
CA VAL A 183 -5.98 -5.60 -0.07
C VAL A 183 -5.17 -4.78 0.90
N LEU A 184 -5.78 -4.42 2.03
CA LEU A 184 -5.15 -3.58 3.05
C LEU A 184 -5.00 -4.35 4.35
N SER A 185 -3.78 -4.42 4.86
CA SER A 185 -3.46 -4.95 6.20
C SER A 185 -3.24 -3.80 7.18
N SER A 186 -3.92 -3.83 8.33
CA SER A 186 -3.59 -2.98 9.47
C SER A 186 -2.39 -3.60 10.18
N CYS A 187 -1.22 -2.95 10.08
CA CYS A 187 0.07 -3.49 10.48
C CYS A 187 0.11 -3.85 11.97
N PRO A 188 0.61 -5.04 12.36
CA PRO A 188 0.77 -5.42 13.76
C PRO A 188 1.87 -4.63 14.49
N GLY A 189 2.65 -3.84 13.78
CA GLY A 189 3.59 -2.87 14.35
C GLY A 189 2.94 -1.56 14.82
N GLY A 190 1.62 -1.40 14.68
CA GLY A 190 0.91 -0.19 15.07
C GLY A 190 1.37 1.02 14.29
N ASP A 191 1.98 2.00 14.94
CA ASP A 191 2.59 3.19 14.32
C ASP A 191 4.01 2.96 13.79
N CYS A 192 4.56 1.74 13.96
CA CYS A 192 5.92 1.33 13.60
C CYS A 192 7.06 2.10 14.28
N GLY A 193 6.78 2.81 15.38
CA GLY A 193 7.79 3.57 16.10
C GLY A 193 8.66 2.75 17.04
N SER A 194 8.19 1.60 17.51
CA SER A 194 8.90 0.78 18.49
C SER A 194 9.13 -0.66 18.05
N GLU A 195 8.25 -1.22 17.25
CA GLU A 195 8.33 -2.62 16.78
C GLU A 195 7.77 -2.76 15.36
N HIS A 196 8.31 -3.72 14.62
CA HIS A 196 7.84 -4.04 13.27
C HIS A 196 6.56 -4.87 13.24
N SER A 197 6.45 -5.82 14.16
CA SER A 197 5.40 -6.81 14.15
C SER A 197 5.36 -7.47 15.53
N SER A 198 4.27 -7.27 16.24
CA SER A 198 4.14 -7.72 17.63
C SER A 198 2.68 -7.91 18.02
N ASP A 199 2.44 -8.79 18.97
CA ASP A 199 1.16 -8.92 19.67
C ASP A 199 1.02 -7.94 20.85
N LYS A 200 2.08 -7.20 21.17
CA LYS A 200 2.17 -6.30 22.33
C LYS A 200 1.88 -4.84 21.99
N VAL A 201 2.29 -4.38 20.81
CA VAL A 201 2.09 -2.99 20.38
C VAL A 201 0.61 -2.67 20.21
N LYS A 202 0.23 -1.46 20.62
CA LYS A 202 -1.14 -1.00 20.42
C LYS A 202 -1.42 -0.77 18.94
N CYS A 203 -2.42 -1.46 18.43
CA CYS A 203 -2.87 -1.34 17.05
C CYS A 203 -4.30 -0.83 17.00
N TYR A 204 -4.60 -0.12 15.93
CA TYR A 204 -5.91 0.49 15.70
C TYR A 204 -6.50 0.00 14.36
N PRO A 205 -7.82 0.10 14.19
CA PRO A 205 -8.44 -0.19 12.91
C PRO A 205 -8.12 0.90 11.89
N LEU A 206 -8.04 0.50 10.61
CA LEU A 206 -8.08 1.42 9.48
C LEU A 206 -9.46 1.40 8.84
N LYS A 207 -9.88 2.53 8.27
CA LYS A 207 -11.15 2.64 7.55
C LYS A 207 -10.88 2.84 6.07
N VAL A 208 -11.56 2.06 5.23
CA VAL A 208 -11.63 2.28 3.78
C VAL A 208 -13.03 2.77 3.45
N THR A 209 -13.10 3.90 2.77
CA THR A 209 -14.35 4.47 2.23
C THR A 209 -14.24 4.55 0.71
N ILE A 210 -15.24 4.01 0.01
CA ILE A 210 -15.31 4.06 -1.46
C ILE A 210 -16.47 4.97 -1.83
N PHE A 211 -16.25 5.88 -2.78
CA PHE A 211 -17.26 6.82 -3.22
C PHE A 211 -17.10 7.18 -4.69
N SER A 212 -18.13 7.70 -5.28
CA SER A 212 -18.17 8.14 -6.68
C SER A 212 -18.18 9.66 -6.75
N THR A 213 -17.68 10.21 -7.84
CA THR A 213 -17.91 11.61 -8.21
C THR A 213 -19.06 11.70 -9.23
N ASP A 214 -19.52 12.91 -9.48
CA ASP A 214 -20.50 13.16 -10.53
C ASP A 214 -19.91 12.84 -11.91
N LYS A 215 -20.76 12.34 -12.81
CA LYS A 215 -20.36 11.97 -14.18
C LYS A 215 -19.73 13.14 -14.97
N GLU A 216 -20.13 14.36 -14.64
CA GLU A 216 -19.59 15.57 -15.29
C GLU A 216 -18.09 15.74 -14.96
N ASN A 217 -17.64 15.39 -13.76
CA ASN A 217 -16.23 15.42 -13.35
C ASN A 217 -15.37 14.36 -14.06
N LEU A 218 -16.00 13.35 -14.66
CA LEU A 218 -15.33 12.32 -15.44
C LEU A 218 -15.37 12.58 -16.95
N LYS A 219 -15.94 13.71 -17.38
CA LYS A 219 -16.04 14.05 -18.80
C LYS A 219 -14.67 14.19 -19.44
N GLY A 220 -14.44 13.41 -20.49
CA GLY A 220 -13.15 13.36 -21.18
C GLY A 220 -12.08 12.47 -20.53
N TRP A 221 -12.36 11.92 -19.34
CA TRP A 221 -11.48 10.93 -18.76
C TRP A 221 -11.78 9.52 -19.29
N SER A 222 -10.74 8.72 -19.46
CA SER A 222 -10.83 7.29 -19.78
C SER A 222 -9.70 6.54 -19.09
N SER A 223 -9.94 5.29 -18.73
CA SER A 223 -8.91 4.44 -18.15
C SER A 223 -7.66 4.39 -19.03
N PRO A 224 -6.44 4.50 -18.42
CA PRO A 224 -5.20 4.44 -19.18
C PRO A 224 -5.04 3.09 -19.86
N SER A 225 -4.56 3.11 -21.10
CA SER A 225 -4.22 1.89 -21.82
C SER A 225 -2.94 1.26 -21.27
N VAL A 226 -2.79 -0.05 -21.45
CA VAL A 226 -1.52 -0.74 -21.19
C VAL A 226 -0.42 -0.21 -22.09
N SER A 227 0.85 -0.40 -21.67
CA SER A 227 2.02 -0.02 -22.45
C SER A 227 1.93 -0.55 -23.88
N THR A 228 2.28 0.29 -24.86
CA THR A 228 2.33 -0.05 -26.28
C THR A 228 3.64 -0.74 -26.69
N TYR A 229 4.52 -1.04 -25.73
CA TYR A 229 5.79 -1.69 -26.02
C TYR A 229 5.58 -3.07 -26.67
N ASN A 230 6.24 -3.33 -27.77
CA ASN A 230 6.02 -4.51 -28.61
C ASN A 230 6.61 -5.82 -28.06
N ARG A 231 7.32 -5.79 -26.94
CA ARG A 231 7.96 -6.92 -26.25
C ARG A 231 9.04 -7.66 -27.07
N LYS A 232 9.55 -7.06 -28.14
CA LYS A 232 10.59 -7.74 -28.96
C LYS A 232 11.96 -7.71 -28.32
N HIS A 233 12.23 -6.84 -27.33
CA HIS A 233 13.51 -6.77 -26.58
C HIS A 233 14.77 -6.68 -27.45
N GLY A 234 14.64 -6.16 -28.69
CA GLY A 234 15.75 -6.12 -29.64
C GLY A 234 16.02 -7.43 -30.39
N LEU A 235 15.15 -8.43 -30.26
CA LEU A 235 15.22 -9.73 -30.92
C LEU A 235 14.46 -9.72 -32.25
#